data_d8c05da8a00cb23462e5dcebb74835a6
#
_entry.id   d8c05da8a00cb23462e5dcebb74835a6
#
_cell.length_a   1.000
_cell.length_b   1.000
_cell.length_c   1.000
_cell.angle_alpha   90.00
_cell.angle_beta   90.00
_cell.angle_gamma   90.00
#
_symmetry.space_group_name_H-M   'P 1'
#
loop_
_entity.id
_entity.type
_entity.pdbx_description
1 polymer ?
#
loop_
_entity_poly.entity_id
_entity_poly.type
_entity_poly.pdbx_seq_one_letter_code
_entity_poly.pdbx_strand_id
1 'polypeptide(L)'
;MKKRESKLWQRIKKHCTKPHLIRVESNTINGIPDINGCWSGKEFWMELKSDRVGYPKLSKWQISWINKRIKHGGIVIICNETLSKRSLELYRPLSAITDPRLLKPRCSFS
;
A
#
# COMPACT_ATOMS: atom_id res chain seq x y z
N MET A 1 4.43 -7.59 -10.13
CA MET A 1 4.04 -6.17 -10.02
C MET A 1 3.78 -5.61 -11.42
N LYS A 2 2.69 -4.87 -11.57
CA LYS A 2 2.36 -4.23 -12.84
C LYS A 2 3.37 -3.13 -13.18
N LYS A 3 3.48 -2.77 -14.45
CA LYS A 3 4.44 -1.77 -14.92
C LYS A 3 4.28 -0.41 -14.21
N ARG A 4 3.05 0.06 -14.02
CA ARG A 4 2.77 1.34 -13.33
C ARG A 4 3.17 1.29 -11.86
N GLU A 5 2.89 0.19 -11.18
CA GLU A 5 3.28 -0.02 -9.78
C GLU A 5 4.79 -0.13 -9.65
N SER A 6 5.46 -0.66 -10.67
CA SER A 6 6.92 -0.72 -10.70
C SER A 6 7.53 0.68 -10.79
N LYS A 7 6.93 1.59 -11.56
CA LYS A 7 7.37 3.00 -11.62
C LYS A 7 7.12 3.71 -10.29
N LEU A 8 5.97 3.44 -9.66
CA LEU A 8 5.66 3.97 -8.34
C LEU A 8 6.68 3.50 -7.31
N TRP A 9 7.07 2.23 -7.35
CA TRP A 9 8.11 1.69 -6.48
C TRP A 9 9.43 2.45 -6.64
N GLN A 10 9.83 2.77 -7.87
CA GLN A 10 11.05 3.52 -8.11
C GLN A 10 10.98 4.93 -7.51
N ARG A 11 9.82 5.59 -7.60
CA ARG A 11 9.58 6.90 -6.97
C ARG A 11 9.74 6.81 -5.45
N ILE A 12 9.09 5.82 -4.84
CA ILE A 12 9.14 5.63 -3.40
C ILE A 12 10.57 5.37 -2.94
N LYS A 13 11.27 4.50 -3.62
CA LYS A 13 12.67 4.17 -3.33
C LYS A 13 13.56 5.39 -3.37
N LYS A 14 13.35 6.27 -4.36
CA LYS A 14 14.15 7.48 -4.54
C LYS A 14 13.91 8.52 -3.46
N HIS A 15 12.67 8.70 -3.04
CA HIS A 15 12.28 9.80 -2.15
C HIS A 15 12.09 9.39 -0.69
N CYS A 16 11.86 8.11 -0.42
CA CYS A 16 11.60 7.60 0.92
C CYS A 16 12.84 6.84 1.41
N THR A 17 13.85 7.61 1.83
CA THR A 17 15.17 7.04 2.13
C THR A 17 15.40 6.69 3.61
N LYS A 18 14.55 7.20 4.52
CA LYS A 18 14.72 6.94 5.95
C LYS A 18 14.38 5.50 6.37
N PRO A 19 13.24 4.92 5.95
CA PRO A 19 12.94 3.54 6.32
C PRO A 19 13.73 2.54 5.47
N HIS A 20 13.96 1.37 6.04
CA HIS A 20 14.49 0.23 5.28
C HIS A 20 13.32 -0.42 4.55
N LEU A 21 13.35 -0.43 3.24
CA LEU A 21 12.29 -0.97 2.41
C LEU A 21 12.80 -2.12 1.56
N ILE A 22 12.04 -3.20 1.52
CA ILE A 22 12.31 -4.30 0.59
C ILE A 22 11.06 -4.60 -0.20
N ARG A 23 11.24 -4.86 -1.48
CA ARG A 23 10.16 -5.29 -2.36
C ARG A 23 9.94 -6.78 -2.17
N VAL A 24 8.69 -7.16 -1.95
CA VAL A 24 8.31 -8.55 -1.73
C VAL A 24 7.60 -9.06 -2.97
N GLU A 25 8.05 -10.20 -3.49
CA GLU A 25 7.38 -10.89 -4.57
C GLU A 25 7.05 -12.30 -4.10
N SER A 26 5.78 -12.68 -4.21
CA SER A 26 5.35 -14.02 -3.82
C SER A 26 4.45 -14.61 -4.89
N ASN A 27 4.80 -15.82 -5.31
CA ASN A 27 3.98 -16.59 -6.24
C ASN A 27 3.10 -17.60 -5.51
N THR A 28 3.21 -17.69 -4.18
CA THR A 28 2.51 -18.69 -3.39
C THR A 28 1.50 -18.10 -2.42
N ILE A 29 1.67 -16.84 -2.03
CA ILE A 29 0.76 -16.19 -1.09
C ILE A 29 -0.01 -15.11 -1.83
N ASN A 30 -1.33 -15.30 -1.94
CA ASN A 30 -2.19 -14.32 -2.58
C ASN A 30 -2.45 -13.14 -1.66
N GLY A 31 -2.35 -11.94 -2.20
CA GLY A 31 -2.73 -10.73 -1.50
C GLY A 31 -1.68 -10.14 -0.58
N ILE A 32 -0.48 -10.73 -0.51
CA ILE A 32 0.59 -10.14 0.30
C ILE A 32 0.99 -8.78 -0.29
N PRO A 33 1.19 -7.75 0.55
CA PRO A 33 1.58 -6.43 0.04
C PRO A 33 2.95 -6.42 -0.64
N ASP A 34 3.16 -5.41 -1.49
CA ASP A 34 4.33 -5.32 -2.36
C ASP A 34 5.64 -5.02 -1.63
N ILE A 35 5.56 -4.34 -0.49
CA ILE A 35 6.74 -3.86 0.22
C ILE A 35 6.64 -4.19 1.70
N ASN A 36 7.76 -4.63 2.27
CA ASN A 36 7.93 -4.68 3.72
C ASN A 36 8.90 -3.57 4.11
N GLY A 37 8.56 -2.82 5.13
CA GLY A 37 9.38 -1.72 5.61
C GLY A 37 9.64 -1.79 7.10
N CYS A 38 10.71 -1.13 7.51
CA CYS A 38 11.07 -1.01 8.91
C CYS A 38 11.65 0.38 9.15
N TRP A 39 11.13 1.07 10.17
CA TRP A 39 11.64 2.38 10.55
C TRP A 39 11.35 2.65 12.01
N SER A 40 12.36 3.15 12.71
CA SER A 40 12.23 3.55 14.12
C SER A 40 11.67 2.43 15.01
N GLY A 41 12.16 1.21 14.78
CA GLY A 41 11.78 0.03 15.57
C GLY A 41 10.44 -0.58 15.23
N LYS A 42 9.77 -0.09 14.18
CA LYS A 42 8.46 -0.59 13.76
C LYS A 42 8.51 -1.14 12.36
N GLU A 43 7.89 -2.29 12.17
CA GLU A 43 7.71 -2.87 10.85
C GLU A 43 6.34 -2.52 10.30
N PHE A 44 6.26 -2.38 8.99
CA PHE A 44 5.01 -2.14 8.29
C PHE A 44 5.03 -2.81 6.92
N TRP A 45 3.84 -2.96 6.35
CA TRP A 45 3.67 -3.46 4.99
C TRP A 45 3.02 -2.38 4.16
N MET A 46 3.40 -2.29 2.90
CA MET A 46 2.85 -1.29 1.99
C MET A 46 2.36 -1.93 0.70
N GLU A 47 1.10 -1.68 0.39
CA GLU A 47 0.48 -2.08 -0.87
C GLU A 47 0.55 -0.91 -1.83
N LEU A 48 1.02 -1.15 -3.05
CA LEU A 48 1.11 -0.12 -4.09
C LEU A 48 -0.03 -0.25 -5.07
N LYS A 49 -0.70 0.85 -5.34
CA LYS A 49 -1.74 0.93 -6.36
C LYS A 49 -1.48 2.15 -7.25
N SER A 50 -1.56 1.95 -8.56
CA SER A 50 -1.39 3.01 -9.53
C SER A 50 -2.43 2.79 -10.63
N ASP A 51 -3.44 3.64 -10.65
CA ASP A 51 -4.58 3.49 -11.53
C ASP A 51 -5.24 4.85 -11.78
N ARG A 52 -6.26 4.88 -12.62
CA ARG A 52 -7.06 6.09 -12.87
C ARG A 52 -8.18 6.26 -11.85
N VAL A 53 -8.41 5.25 -11.05
CA VAL A 53 -9.47 5.26 -10.02
C VAL A 53 -8.98 6.03 -8.80
N GLY A 54 -9.85 6.85 -8.22
CA GLY A 54 -9.53 7.72 -7.09
C GLY A 54 -9.55 7.04 -5.73
N TYR A 55 -9.52 5.73 -5.69
CA TYR A 55 -9.43 4.95 -4.45
C TYR A 55 -8.57 3.71 -4.69
N PRO A 56 -8.00 3.09 -3.64
CA PRO A 56 -7.19 1.89 -3.83
C PRO A 56 -8.06 0.69 -4.18
N LYS A 57 -7.93 0.22 -5.41
CA LYS A 57 -8.72 -0.90 -5.93
C LYS A 57 -8.10 -2.22 -5.49
N LEU A 58 -8.50 -2.69 -4.32
CA LEU A 58 -7.96 -3.90 -3.71
C LEU A 58 -8.74 -5.15 -4.13
N SER A 59 -8.03 -6.25 -4.37
CA SER A 59 -8.66 -7.55 -4.59
C SER A 59 -9.16 -8.12 -3.26
N LYS A 60 -10.04 -9.12 -3.33
CA LYS A 60 -10.52 -9.81 -2.13
C LYS A 60 -9.38 -10.45 -1.34
N TRP A 61 -8.34 -10.92 -2.02
CA TRP A 61 -7.17 -11.53 -1.39
C TRP A 61 -6.34 -10.49 -0.64
N GLN A 62 -6.19 -9.30 -1.22
CA GLN A 62 -5.48 -8.19 -0.59
C GLN A 62 -6.24 -7.70 0.64
N ILE A 63 -7.56 -7.55 0.53
CA ILE A 63 -8.40 -7.16 1.65
C ILE A 63 -8.29 -8.17 2.79
N SER A 64 -8.38 -9.46 2.47
CA SER A 64 -8.28 -10.53 3.46
C SER A 64 -6.94 -10.51 4.18
N TRP A 65 -5.85 -10.40 3.43
CA TRP A 65 -4.51 -10.36 4.03
C TRP A 65 -4.33 -9.15 4.94
N ILE A 66 -4.72 -7.97 4.44
CA ILE A 66 -4.60 -6.72 5.20
C ILE A 66 -5.40 -6.78 6.48
N ASN A 67 -6.66 -7.23 6.40
CA ASN A 67 -7.53 -7.31 7.57
C ASN A 67 -6.98 -8.25 8.63
N LYS A 68 -6.42 -9.39 8.23
CA LYS A 68 -5.77 -10.31 9.17
C LYS A 68 -4.58 -9.67 9.85
N ARG A 69 -3.75 -8.96 9.10
CA ARG A 69 -2.55 -8.32 9.64
C ARG A 69 -2.92 -7.24 10.65
N ILE A 70 -3.91 -6.43 10.33
CA ILE A 70 -4.40 -5.38 11.22
C ILE A 70 -4.97 -5.99 12.49
N LYS A 71 -5.75 -7.06 12.37
CA LYS A 71 -6.34 -7.76 13.52
C LYS A 71 -5.27 -8.25 14.51
N HIS A 72 -4.10 -8.62 14.01
CA HIS A 72 -2.99 -9.07 14.83
C HIS A 72 -2.04 -7.95 15.25
N GLY A 73 -2.43 -6.69 15.07
CA GLY A 73 -1.67 -5.53 15.50
C GLY A 73 -0.61 -5.03 14.52
N GLY A 74 -0.60 -5.57 13.31
CA GLY A 74 0.34 -5.13 12.29
C GLY A 74 -0.04 -3.79 11.67
N ILE A 75 0.95 -3.12 11.09
CA ILE A 75 0.76 -1.85 10.39
C ILE A 75 0.76 -2.10 8.90
N VAL A 76 -0.30 -1.66 8.22
CA VAL A 76 -0.39 -1.72 6.76
C VAL A 76 -0.68 -0.34 6.22
N ILE A 77 0.09 0.05 5.21
CA ILE A 77 -0.07 1.33 4.50
C ILE A 77 -0.43 0.99 3.06
N ILE A 78 -1.40 1.71 2.52
CA ILE A 78 -1.75 1.60 1.10
C ILE A 78 -1.34 2.90 0.44
N CYS A 79 -0.49 2.81 -0.56
CA CYS A 79 -0.04 3.95 -1.34
C CYS A 79 -0.75 3.90 -2.69
N ASN A 80 -1.68 4.83 -2.90
CA ASN A 80 -2.47 4.91 -4.12
C ASN A 80 -2.07 6.11 -4.94
N GLU A 81 -1.59 5.87 -6.15
CA GLU A 81 -1.30 6.91 -7.11
C GLU A 81 -2.47 7.01 -8.09
N THR A 82 -3.16 8.15 -8.08
CA THR A 82 -4.25 8.40 -9.02
C THR A 82 -3.68 9.14 -10.22
N LEU A 83 -3.54 8.44 -11.34
CA LEU A 83 -2.88 8.95 -12.54
C LEU A 83 -3.60 10.15 -13.15
N SER A 84 -4.94 10.13 -13.16
CA SER A 84 -5.73 11.22 -13.73
C SER A 84 -5.57 12.54 -12.97
N LYS A 85 -5.31 12.47 -11.66
CA LYS A 85 -5.14 13.64 -10.80
C LYS A 85 -3.69 13.93 -10.48
N ARG A 86 -2.78 13.06 -10.88
CA ARG A 86 -1.36 13.10 -10.51
C ARG A 86 -1.15 13.23 -9.00
N SER A 87 -2.04 12.64 -8.22
CA SER A 87 -1.99 12.69 -6.76
C SER A 87 -1.52 11.36 -6.20
N LEU A 88 -0.86 11.45 -5.06
CA LEU A 88 -0.42 10.30 -4.29
C LEU A 88 -1.09 10.36 -2.93
N GLU A 89 -1.78 9.28 -2.56
CA GLU A 89 -2.53 9.24 -1.33
C GLU A 89 -2.08 8.06 -0.48
N LEU A 90 -1.88 8.30 0.80
CA LEU A 90 -1.49 7.27 1.76
C LEU A 90 -2.64 6.96 2.69
N TYR A 91 -2.95 5.68 2.81
CA TYR A 91 -4.01 5.18 3.68
C TYR A 91 -3.38 4.28 4.75
N ARG A 92 -3.85 4.43 5.97
CA ARG A 92 -3.49 3.51 7.05
C ARG A 92 -4.76 3.03 7.72
N PRO A 93 -5.34 1.92 7.28
CA PRO A 93 -6.55 1.40 7.90
C PRO A 93 -6.26 0.90 9.32
N LEU A 94 -7.08 1.33 10.28
CA LEU A 94 -6.96 0.93 11.68
C LEU A 94 -7.96 -0.15 12.07
N SER A 95 -8.89 -0.46 11.18
CA SER A 95 -9.89 -1.50 11.37
C SER A 95 -10.15 -2.22 10.05
N ALA A 96 -10.93 -3.29 10.07
CA ALA A 96 -11.18 -4.11 8.90
C ALA A 96 -11.73 -3.29 7.72
N ILE A 97 -11.16 -3.51 6.55
CA ILE A 97 -11.64 -2.93 5.30
C ILE A 97 -12.82 -3.76 4.82
N THR A 98 -13.98 -3.12 4.63
CA THR A 98 -15.17 -3.75 4.07
C THR A 98 -15.37 -3.34 2.61
N ASP A 99 -15.17 -2.04 2.31
CA ASP A 99 -15.29 -1.50 0.97
C ASP A 99 -14.14 -0.50 0.75
N PRO A 100 -13.19 -0.80 -0.15
CA PRO A 100 -12.06 0.11 -0.39
C PRO A 100 -12.46 1.53 -0.80
N ARG A 101 -13.65 1.70 -1.39
CA ARG A 101 -14.14 3.02 -1.80
C ARG A 101 -14.41 3.93 -0.60
N LEU A 102 -14.60 3.36 0.58
CA LEU A 102 -14.89 4.10 1.81
C LEU A 102 -13.63 4.49 2.58
N LEU A 103 -12.47 4.04 2.14
CA LEU A 103 -11.21 4.39 2.77
C LEU A 103 -10.92 5.88 2.57
N LYS A 104 -10.40 6.52 3.63
CA LYS A 104 -10.01 7.92 3.58
C LYS A 104 -8.50 8.04 3.74
N PRO A 105 -7.83 8.83 2.91
CA PRO A 105 -6.38 8.97 3.01
C PRO A 105 -5.97 9.70 4.29
N ARG A 106 -4.84 9.28 4.85
CA ARG A 106 -4.20 9.98 5.98
C ARG A 106 -3.53 11.26 5.49
N CYS A 107 -2.97 11.22 4.28
CA CYS A 107 -2.34 12.38 3.65
C CYS A 107 -2.35 12.21 2.14
N SER A 108 -2.24 13.33 1.45
CA SER A 108 -2.22 13.37 -0.02
C SER A 108 -1.11 14.29 -0.48
N PHE A 109 -0.52 13.94 -1.63
CA PHE A 109 0.55 14.72 -2.26
C PHE A 109 0.21 14.90 -3.73
N SER A 110 0.49 16.07 -4.26
CA SER A 110 0.32 16.35 -5.70
C SER A 110 1.61 16.14 -6.46
#